data_84d2828598eec4a1d09ba8be510f8f25
#
_entry.id   84d2828598eec4a1d09ba8be510f8f25
#
_cell.length_a   1.000
_cell.length_b   1.000
_cell.length_c   1.000
_cell.angle_alpha   90.00
_cell.angle_beta   90.00
_cell.angle_gamma   90.00
#
_symmetry.space_group_name_H-M   'P 1'
#
loop_
_entity.id
_entity.type
_entity.pdbx_description
1 polymer ?
#
loop_
_entity_poly.entity_id
_entity_poly.type
_entity_poly.pdbx_seq_one_letter_code
_entity_poly.pdbx_strand_id
1 'polypeptide(L)'
;MDGDSPELASGVLHGRMLQVSRLATIGEMAAGVAHELNQPLTAIANYAHACERLLSRPGANLDDIRTAMHEIAGQAVRAGDILRRLRSLAQSQPTRRERADVNAMVEAIRDLILADGRVHRAQVRFELAAQLPPVLIDTVQIQHVVLNLVRNGLEAPAEASVPTRELLVCTGLAADGDVEISVLDNGPGLSPQALERLFDPFFSTKAEGTGLGLAISNTLVRAHGGSLSYRPNLPHGACFSVRLPAET
;
A
#
# COMPACT_ATOMS: atom_id res chain seq x y z
N MET A 1 16.86 -25.99 -38.26
CA MET A 1 17.71 -24.78 -38.16
C MET A 1 17.08 -23.90 -37.12
N ASP A 2 17.55 -24.17 -35.92
CA ASP A 2 17.00 -23.61 -34.69
C ASP A 2 17.53 -22.20 -34.51
N GLY A 3 16.63 -21.22 -34.58
CA GLY A 3 16.86 -19.85 -34.22
C GLY A 3 16.30 -19.58 -32.82
N ASP A 4 16.97 -20.09 -31.80
CA ASP A 4 16.65 -19.76 -30.42
C ASP A 4 17.10 -18.31 -30.19
N SER A 5 16.13 -17.39 -30.17
CA SER A 5 16.38 -15.95 -30.14
C SER A 5 17.01 -15.56 -28.79
N PRO A 6 18.16 -14.88 -28.76
CA PRO A 6 18.82 -14.45 -27.52
C PRO A 6 17.97 -13.53 -26.64
N GLU A 7 16.94 -12.92 -27.21
CA GLU A 7 15.97 -12.09 -26.48
C GLU A 7 15.07 -12.89 -25.52
N LEU A 8 14.66 -14.11 -25.89
CA LEU A 8 13.88 -14.99 -25.02
C LEU A 8 14.72 -15.49 -23.83
N ALA A 9 15.98 -15.82 -24.06
CA ALA A 9 16.90 -16.23 -23.00
C ALA A 9 17.20 -15.08 -22.03
N SER A 10 17.36 -13.85 -22.53
CA SER A 10 17.57 -12.65 -21.70
C SER A 10 16.35 -12.33 -20.85
N GLY A 11 15.12 -12.45 -21.37
CA GLY A 11 13.88 -12.21 -20.62
C GLY A 11 13.66 -13.23 -19.49
N VAL A 12 13.97 -14.50 -19.74
CA VAL A 12 13.87 -15.57 -18.71
C VAL A 12 14.92 -15.38 -17.60
N LEU A 13 16.15 -14.97 -17.96
CA LEU A 13 17.22 -14.70 -16.99
C LEU A 13 16.88 -13.47 -16.12
N HIS A 14 16.35 -12.42 -16.72
CA HIS A 14 15.91 -11.21 -16.04
C HIS A 14 14.76 -11.50 -15.07
N GLY A 15 13.77 -12.29 -15.49
CA GLY A 15 12.67 -12.75 -14.64
C GLY A 15 13.15 -13.57 -13.43
N ARG A 16 14.12 -14.48 -13.63
CA ARG A 16 14.73 -15.25 -12.54
C ARG A 16 15.56 -14.38 -11.58
N MET A 17 16.31 -13.42 -12.09
CA MET A 17 17.05 -12.48 -11.24
C MET A 17 16.14 -11.62 -10.38
N LEU A 18 15.03 -11.13 -10.93
CA LEU A 18 14.00 -10.39 -10.18
C LEU A 18 13.34 -11.29 -9.11
N GLN A 19 13.11 -12.55 -9.42
CA GLN A 19 12.55 -13.51 -8.47
C GLN A 19 13.52 -13.81 -7.32
N VAL A 20 14.80 -14.02 -7.61
CA VAL A 20 15.85 -14.24 -6.59
C VAL A 20 16.02 -12.98 -5.75
N SER A 21 16.02 -11.78 -6.34
CA SER A 21 16.09 -10.53 -5.62
C SER A 21 14.88 -10.35 -4.67
N ARG A 22 13.65 -10.67 -5.11
CA ARG A 22 12.46 -10.64 -4.27
C ARG A 22 12.51 -11.64 -3.12
N LEU A 23 12.97 -12.88 -3.39
CA LEU A 23 13.12 -13.91 -2.37
C LEU A 23 14.21 -13.53 -1.35
N ALA A 24 15.30 -12.89 -1.78
CA ALA A 24 16.33 -12.36 -0.88
C ALA A 24 15.75 -11.25 0.02
N THR A 25 14.97 -10.32 -0.56
CA THR A 25 14.27 -9.28 0.19
C THR A 25 13.27 -9.86 1.19
N ILE A 26 12.50 -10.90 0.81
CA ILE A 26 11.60 -11.62 1.73
C ILE A 26 12.41 -12.34 2.81
N GLY A 27 13.56 -12.92 2.48
CA GLY A 27 14.45 -13.58 3.45
C GLY A 27 15.02 -12.60 4.48
N GLU A 28 15.46 -11.43 4.04
CA GLU A 28 15.92 -10.34 4.92
C GLU A 28 14.77 -9.80 5.78
N MET A 29 13.55 -9.80 5.24
CA MET A 29 12.34 -9.36 5.94
C MET A 29 11.71 -10.43 6.84
N ALA A 30 12.08 -11.70 6.72
CA ALA A 30 11.40 -12.80 7.40
C ALA A 30 11.32 -12.63 8.93
N ALA A 31 12.38 -12.11 9.55
CA ALA A 31 12.40 -11.84 10.99
C ALA A 31 11.42 -10.72 11.38
N GLY A 32 11.36 -9.64 10.62
CA GLY A 32 10.45 -8.52 10.85
C GLY A 32 8.99 -8.92 10.64
N VAL A 33 8.73 -9.66 9.57
CA VAL A 33 7.41 -10.22 9.27
C VAL A 33 6.92 -11.17 10.36
N ALA A 34 7.78 -12.09 10.83
CA ALA A 34 7.43 -12.98 11.93
C ALA A 34 7.12 -12.18 13.20
N HIS A 35 7.88 -11.12 13.46
CA HIS A 35 7.62 -10.23 14.59
C HIS A 35 6.27 -9.51 14.45
N GLU A 36 5.98 -8.92 13.30
CA GLU A 36 4.71 -8.23 13.04
C GLU A 36 3.50 -9.16 13.08
N LEU A 37 3.62 -10.39 12.59
CA LEU A 37 2.54 -11.37 12.65
C LEU A 37 2.32 -11.88 14.09
N ASN A 38 3.39 -12.06 14.86
CA ASN A 38 3.29 -12.49 16.26
C ASN A 38 2.62 -11.45 17.16
N GLN A 39 2.72 -10.15 16.86
CA GLN A 39 2.08 -9.09 17.65
C GLN A 39 0.54 -9.27 17.73
N PRO A 40 -0.23 -9.27 16.62
CA PRO A 40 -1.67 -9.44 16.67
C PRO A 40 -2.07 -10.83 17.20
N LEU A 41 -1.30 -11.88 16.91
CA LEU A 41 -1.58 -13.22 17.44
C LEU A 41 -1.42 -13.27 18.96
N THR A 42 -0.40 -12.62 19.51
CA THR A 42 -0.20 -12.50 20.97
C THR A 42 -1.33 -11.68 21.61
N ALA A 43 -1.76 -10.58 20.98
CA ALA A 43 -2.87 -9.78 21.45
C ALA A 43 -4.18 -10.59 21.48
N ILE A 44 -4.49 -11.36 20.40
CA ILE A 44 -5.64 -12.28 20.35
C ILE A 44 -5.62 -13.25 21.53
N ALA A 45 -4.47 -13.92 21.76
CA ALA A 45 -4.32 -14.88 22.84
C ALA A 45 -4.55 -14.21 24.22
N ASN A 46 -3.98 -13.01 24.44
CA ASN A 46 -4.13 -12.27 25.69
C ASN A 46 -5.57 -11.86 25.96
N TYR A 47 -6.29 -11.34 24.95
CA TYR A 47 -7.70 -10.98 25.09
C TYR A 47 -8.60 -12.21 25.28
N ALA A 48 -8.31 -13.32 24.60
CA ALA A 48 -9.03 -14.58 24.80
C ALA A 48 -8.88 -15.09 26.24
N HIS A 49 -7.65 -15.12 26.77
CA HIS A 49 -7.41 -15.47 28.19
C HIS A 49 -8.06 -14.47 29.16
N ALA A 50 -8.15 -13.19 28.81
CA ALA A 50 -8.88 -12.20 29.61
C ALA A 50 -10.37 -12.52 29.63
N CYS A 51 -10.99 -12.87 28.50
CA CYS A 51 -12.39 -13.32 28.45
C CYS A 51 -12.63 -14.56 29.30
N GLU A 52 -11.77 -15.58 29.23
CA GLU A 52 -11.87 -16.79 30.05
C GLU A 52 -11.86 -16.46 31.56
N ARG A 53 -10.93 -15.61 32.00
CA ARG A 53 -10.83 -15.17 33.41
C ARG A 53 -12.07 -14.37 33.85
N LEU A 54 -12.59 -13.49 32.97
CA LEU A 54 -13.81 -12.73 33.27
C LEU A 54 -15.01 -13.64 33.41
N LEU A 55 -15.21 -14.60 32.50
CA LEU A 55 -16.31 -15.57 32.53
C LEU A 55 -16.26 -16.50 33.75
N SER A 56 -15.08 -16.76 34.30
CA SER A 56 -14.91 -17.60 35.50
C SER A 56 -15.22 -16.89 36.79
N ARG A 57 -15.54 -15.57 36.80
CA ARG A 57 -15.85 -14.79 38.00
C ARG A 57 -17.37 -14.64 38.16
N PRO A 58 -17.93 -14.80 39.36
CA PRO A 58 -19.31 -14.44 39.62
C PRO A 58 -19.52 -12.94 39.39
N GLY A 59 -20.55 -12.57 38.62
CA GLY A 59 -20.85 -11.17 38.31
C GLY A 59 -19.97 -10.56 37.18
N ALA A 60 -19.49 -11.38 36.27
CA ALA A 60 -18.73 -10.92 35.12
C ALA A 60 -19.47 -9.81 34.34
N ASN A 61 -18.78 -8.73 34.04
CA ASN A 61 -19.32 -7.66 33.22
C ASN A 61 -19.30 -8.09 31.75
N LEU A 62 -20.46 -8.24 31.14
CA LEU A 62 -20.60 -8.63 29.74
C LEU A 62 -20.04 -7.57 28.77
N ASP A 63 -20.00 -6.28 29.14
CA ASP A 63 -19.46 -5.22 28.32
C ASP A 63 -17.94 -5.32 28.19
N ASP A 64 -17.24 -5.72 29.26
CA ASP A 64 -15.79 -5.97 29.21
C ASP A 64 -15.46 -7.15 28.30
N ILE A 65 -16.27 -8.22 28.36
CA ILE A 65 -16.12 -9.38 27.50
C ILE A 65 -16.38 -8.99 26.06
N ARG A 66 -17.43 -8.22 25.77
CA ARG A 66 -17.75 -7.74 24.42
C ARG A 66 -16.63 -6.87 23.85
N THR A 67 -16.07 -6.00 24.67
CA THR A 67 -14.92 -5.17 24.28
C THR A 67 -13.71 -6.04 23.93
N ALA A 68 -13.36 -7.01 24.76
CA ALA A 68 -12.26 -7.91 24.50
C ALA A 68 -12.47 -8.76 23.22
N MET A 69 -13.70 -9.22 22.96
CA MET A 69 -14.05 -9.92 21.72
C MET A 69 -13.92 -9.02 20.48
N HIS A 70 -14.28 -7.74 20.60
CA HIS A 70 -14.13 -6.76 19.53
C HIS A 70 -12.63 -6.54 19.19
N GLU A 71 -11.79 -6.44 20.22
CA GLU A 71 -10.33 -6.35 20.04
C GLU A 71 -9.75 -7.61 19.36
N ILE A 72 -10.20 -8.82 19.76
CA ILE A 72 -9.82 -10.07 19.08
C ILE A 72 -10.13 -10.00 17.59
N ALA A 73 -11.37 -9.59 17.23
CA ALA A 73 -11.78 -9.47 15.84
C ALA A 73 -10.92 -8.47 15.07
N GLY A 74 -10.60 -7.31 15.65
CA GLY A 74 -9.73 -6.30 15.08
C GLY A 74 -8.31 -6.83 14.81
N GLN A 75 -7.73 -7.53 15.78
CA GLN A 75 -6.39 -8.12 15.63
C GLN A 75 -6.36 -9.25 14.59
N ALA A 76 -7.43 -10.04 14.47
CA ALA A 76 -7.53 -11.08 13.45
C ALA A 76 -7.58 -10.49 12.03
N VAL A 77 -8.31 -9.40 11.81
CA VAL A 77 -8.32 -8.65 10.55
C VAL A 77 -6.91 -8.13 10.24
N ARG A 78 -6.23 -7.54 11.23
CA ARG A 78 -4.86 -7.03 11.08
C ARG A 78 -3.87 -8.12 10.68
N ALA A 79 -3.92 -9.29 11.32
CA ALA A 79 -3.09 -10.44 10.94
C ALA A 79 -3.36 -10.89 9.49
N GLY A 80 -4.62 -10.91 9.08
CA GLY A 80 -5.05 -11.20 7.71
C GLY A 80 -4.49 -10.19 6.68
N ASP A 81 -4.44 -8.91 7.03
CA ASP A 81 -3.87 -7.86 6.18
C ASP A 81 -2.35 -8.04 6.00
N ILE A 82 -1.63 -8.36 7.06
CA ILE A 82 -0.19 -8.68 7.00
C ILE A 82 0.04 -9.86 6.06
N LEU A 83 -0.72 -10.95 6.21
CA LEU A 83 -0.61 -12.13 5.36
C LEU A 83 -0.94 -11.83 3.88
N ARG A 84 -1.97 -11.03 3.60
CA ARG A 84 -2.30 -10.62 2.22
C ARG A 84 -1.18 -9.83 1.58
N ARG A 85 -0.56 -8.89 2.31
CA ARG A 85 0.60 -8.11 1.83
C ARG A 85 1.81 -8.98 1.57
N LEU A 86 2.09 -9.96 2.45
CA LEU A 86 3.15 -10.94 2.25
C LEU A 86 2.91 -11.83 1.03
N ARG A 87 1.67 -12.30 0.89
CA ARG A 87 1.30 -13.13 -0.26
C ARG A 87 1.49 -12.39 -1.58
N SER A 88 1.16 -11.08 -1.63
CA SER A 88 1.39 -10.26 -2.82
C SER A 88 2.87 -10.09 -3.18
N LEU A 89 3.77 -10.10 -2.19
CA LEU A 89 5.23 -10.12 -2.40
C LEU A 89 5.74 -11.48 -2.87
N ALA A 90 5.19 -12.57 -2.30
CA ALA A 90 5.64 -13.94 -2.56
C ALA A 90 5.02 -14.53 -3.83
N GLN A 91 3.83 -14.11 -4.23
CA GLN A 91 3.17 -14.60 -5.44
C GLN A 91 3.85 -14.00 -6.68
N SER A 92 4.83 -14.76 -7.16
CA SER A 92 5.34 -14.67 -8.53
C SER A 92 4.28 -15.22 -9.50
N GLN A 93 3.13 -14.57 -9.62
CA GLN A 93 2.47 -14.69 -10.92
C GLN A 93 3.37 -13.95 -11.90
N PRO A 94 3.67 -14.54 -13.07
CA PRO A 94 4.38 -13.79 -14.10
C PRO A 94 3.59 -12.50 -14.30
N THR A 95 4.24 -11.36 -14.06
CA THR A 95 3.64 -10.03 -14.19
C THR A 95 3.04 -9.97 -15.59
N ARG A 96 1.72 -10.11 -15.68
CA ARG A 96 1.03 -10.06 -16.97
C ARG A 96 0.85 -8.59 -17.32
N ARG A 97 1.94 -8.00 -17.81
CA ARG A 97 1.89 -6.64 -18.30
C ARG A 97 1.04 -6.60 -19.57
N GLU A 98 0.14 -5.67 -19.60
CA GLU A 98 -0.71 -5.40 -20.75
C GLU A 98 -0.77 -3.89 -21.00
N ARG A 99 -1.10 -3.50 -22.23
CA ARG A 99 -1.37 -2.09 -22.53
C ARG A 99 -2.60 -1.66 -21.75
N ALA A 100 -2.44 -0.70 -20.89
CA ALA A 100 -3.48 -0.23 -19.99
C ALA A 100 -3.70 1.28 -20.11
N ASP A 101 -4.96 1.68 -20.03
CA ASP A 101 -5.38 3.05 -19.79
C ASP A 101 -5.39 3.28 -18.28
N VAL A 102 -4.52 4.21 -17.83
CA VAL A 102 -4.38 4.54 -16.39
C VAL A 102 -5.67 5.14 -15.83
N ASN A 103 -6.41 5.93 -16.60
CA ASN A 103 -7.67 6.49 -16.14
C ASN A 103 -8.72 5.40 -15.94
N ALA A 104 -8.85 4.49 -16.91
CA ALA A 104 -9.77 3.34 -16.79
C ALA A 104 -9.40 2.47 -15.57
N MET A 105 -8.11 2.26 -15.31
CA MET A 105 -7.62 1.53 -14.15
C MET A 105 -7.99 2.22 -12.81
N VAL A 106 -7.84 3.55 -12.72
CA VAL A 106 -8.20 4.32 -11.52
C VAL A 106 -9.72 4.34 -11.34
N GLU A 107 -10.48 4.50 -12.43
CA GLU A 107 -11.95 4.45 -12.39
C GLU A 107 -12.48 3.12 -11.88
N ALA A 108 -11.84 1.99 -12.23
CA ALA A 108 -12.24 0.66 -11.77
C ALA A 108 -12.16 0.48 -10.25
N ILE A 109 -11.35 1.28 -9.56
CA ILE A 109 -11.21 1.25 -8.09
C ILE A 109 -11.83 2.48 -7.40
N ARG A 110 -12.47 3.38 -8.16
CA ARG A 110 -13.06 4.63 -7.65
C ARG A 110 -14.03 4.39 -6.49
N ASP A 111 -14.97 3.47 -6.65
CA ASP A 111 -15.99 3.20 -5.62
C ASP A 111 -15.37 2.67 -4.32
N LEU A 112 -14.29 1.88 -4.43
CA LEU A 112 -13.55 1.39 -3.27
C LEU A 112 -12.84 2.54 -2.55
N ILE A 113 -12.20 3.45 -3.28
CA ILE A 113 -11.57 4.65 -2.72
C ILE A 113 -12.60 5.55 -2.03
N LEU A 114 -13.76 5.77 -2.65
CA LEU A 114 -14.84 6.54 -2.06
C LEU A 114 -15.42 5.90 -0.79
N ALA A 115 -15.52 4.56 -0.77
CA ALA A 115 -15.95 3.82 0.42
C ALA A 115 -14.97 4.00 1.59
N ASP A 116 -13.66 3.84 1.33
CA ASP A 116 -12.59 4.10 2.32
C ASP A 116 -12.63 5.56 2.81
N GLY A 117 -12.81 6.52 1.90
CA GLY A 117 -12.97 7.94 2.24
C GLY A 117 -14.11 8.19 3.22
N ARG A 118 -15.28 7.56 3.01
CA ARG A 118 -16.43 7.66 3.94
C ARG A 118 -16.10 7.12 5.33
N VAL A 119 -15.43 5.99 5.40
CA VAL A 119 -14.99 5.38 6.69
C VAL A 119 -14.11 6.36 7.47
N HIS A 120 -13.18 7.03 6.78
CA HIS A 120 -12.26 7.98 7.39
C HIS A 120 -12.80 9.42 7.48
N ARG A 121 -14.07 9.64 7.09
CA ARG A 121 -14.72 10.97 7.04
C ARG A 121 -13.94 11.99 6.23
N ALA A 122 -13.35 11.54 5.12
CA ALA A 122 -12.58 12.36 4.20
C ALA A 122 -13.37 12.72 2.95
N GLN A 123 -13.15 13.92 2.42
CA GLN A 123 -13.61 14.29 1.09
C GLN A 123 -12.60 13.80 0.05
N VAL A 124 -13.05 12.90 -0.82
CA VAL A 124 -12.20 12.37 -1.89
C VAL A 124 -12.60 13.00 -3.21
N ARG A 125 -11.61 13.52 -3.95
CA ARG A 125 -11.78 14.10 -5.29
C ARG A 125 -10.88 13.37 -6.29
N PHE A 126 -11.30 13.44 -7.57
CA PHE A 126 -10.55 12.86 -8.69
C PHE A 126 -10.39 13.92 -9.76
N GLU A 127 -9.17 14.12 -10.22
CA GLU A 127 -8.80 15.00 -11.32
C GLU A 127 -8.00 14.21 -12.34
N LEU A 128 -8.69 13.55 -13.28
CA LEU A 128 -8.06 12.70 -14.27
C LEU A 128 -7.86 13.47 -15.57
N ALA A 129 -6.65 13.45 -16.11
CA ALA A 129 -6.32 14.11 -17.37
C ALA A 129 -7.12 13.50 -18.53
N ALA A 130 -7.60 14.33 -19.44
CA ALA A 130 -8.50 13.90 -20.52
C ALA A 130 -7.88 12.88 -21.49
N GLN A 131 -6.56 12.94 -21.71
CA GLN A 131 -5.86 12.07 -22.65
C GLN A 131 -4.49 11.72 -22.07
N LEU A 132 -4.25 10.41 -21.90
CA LEU A 132 -2.96 9.87 -21.49
C LEU A 132 -2.54 8.77 -22.47
N PRO A 133 -1.24 8.66 -22.79
CA PRO A 133 -0.75 7.51 -23.53
C PRO A 133 -0.94 6.23 -22.72
N PRO A 134 -1.10 5.07 -23.35
CA PRO A 134 -1.15 3.80 -22.65
C PRO A 134 0.20 3.49 -22.01
N VAL A 135 0.16 2.65 -20.96
CA VAL A 135 1.35 2.16 -20.24
C VAL A 135 1.36 0.62 -20.25
N LEU A 136 2.53 0.01 -20.19
CA LEU A 136 2.68 -1.44 -20.16
C LEU A 136 2.82 -1.93 -18.72
N ILE A 137 1.69 -2.30 -18.08
CA ILE A 137 1.63 -2.61 -16.65
C ILE A 137 0.78 -3.86 -16.35
N ASP A 138 0.97 -4.41 -15.16
CA ASP A 138 -0.01 -5.27 -14.50
C ASP A 138 -0.98 -4.35 -13.73
N THR A 139 -2.19 -4.22 -14.25
CA THR A 139 -3.22 -3.29 -13.73
C THR A 139 -3.54 -3.57 -12.28
N VAL A 140 -3.61 -4.84 -11.86
CA VAL A 140 -3.94 -5.23 -10.49
C VAL A 140 -2.83 -4.80 -9.51
N GLN A 141 -1.56 -4.95 -9.89
CA GLN A 141 -0.44 -4.54 -9.06
C GLN A 141 -0.40 -3.02 -8.88
N ILE A 142 -0.62 -2.25 -9.95
CA ILE A 142 -0.65 -0.79 -9.85
C ILE A 142 -1.89 -0.29 -9.11
N GLN A 143 -3.06 -0.93 -9.27
CA GLN A 143 -4.23 -0.65 -8.42
C GLN A 143 -3.92 -0.83 -6.93
N HIS A 144 -3.21 -1.91 -6.55
CA HIS A 144 -2.78 -2.10 -5.16
C HIS A 144 -1.83 -0.99 -4.67
N VAL A 145 -0.93 -0.52 -5.54
CA VAL A 145 -0.07 0.65 -5.21
C VAL A 145 -0.94 1.88 -4.93
N VAL A 146 -1.87 2.21 -5.84
CA VAL A 146 -2.76 3.39 -5.67
C VAL A 146 -3.58 3.27 -4.39
N LEU A 147 -4.21 2.11 -4.13
CA LEU A 147 -4.99 1.88 -2.90
C LEU A 147 -4.14 2.02 -1.63
N ASN A 148 -2.88 1.55 -1.66
CA ASN A 148 -1.98 1.74 -0.53
C ASN A 148 -1.64 3.22 -0.28
N LEU A 149 -1.40 4.00 -1.35
CA LEU A 149 -1.16 5.44 -1.23
C LEU A 149 -2.39 6.18 -0.71
N VAL A 150 -3.58 5.86 -1.23
CA VAL A 150 -4.87 6.38 -0.76
C VAL A 150 -5.05 6.10 0.73
N ARG A 151 -4.87 4.85 1.17
CA ARG A 151 -4.99 4.48 2.57
C ARG A 151 -3.98 5.24 3.44
N ASN A 152 -2.76 5.41 2.97
CA ASN A 152 -1.75 6.20 3.70
C ASN A 152 -2.20 7.64 3.93
N GLY A 153 -2.78 8.30 2.92
CA GLY A 153 -3.33 9.65 3.05
C GLY A 153 -4.56 9.70 3.95
N LEU A 154 -5.49 8.74 3.83
CA LEU A 154 -6.69 8.67 4.66
C LEU A 154 -6.38 8.39 6.14
N GLU A 155 -5.34 7.63 6.43
CA GLU A 155 -4.87 7.30 7.79
C GLU A 155 -3.91 8.34 8.37
N ALA A 156 -3.50 9.35 7.60
CA ALA A 156 -2.65 10.42 8.11
C ALA A 156 -3.31 11.09 9.32
N PRO A 157 -2.57 11.48 10.37
CA PRO A 157 -3.14 12.19 11.52
C PRO A 157 -3.89 13.43 11.05
N ALA A 158 -5.02 13.73 11.70
CA ALA A 158 -5.72 14.98 11.43
C ALA A 158 -4.88 16.15 11.98
N GLU A 159 -4.66 17.16 11.16
CA GLU A 159 -4.06 18.39 11.65
C GLU A 159 -5.12 19.28 12.28
N ALA A 160 -4.84 19.81 13.47
CA ALA A 160 -5.81 20.61 14.24
C ALA A 160 -6.27 21.86 13.50
N SER A 161 -5.45 22.38 12.58
CA SER A 161 -5.74 23.54 11.74
C SER A 161 -6.63 23.25 10.53
N VAL A 162 -6.84 21.97 10.19
CA VAL A 162 -7.55 21.54 8.98
C VAL A 162 -8.90 20.93 9.37
N PRO A 163 -10.02 21.63 9.11
CA PRO A 163 -11.34 21.20 9.58
C PRO A 163 -11.88 19.97 8.86
N THR A 164 -11.42 19.71 7.64
CA THR A 164 -11.90 18.61 6.80
C THR A 164 -10.74 17.87 6.19
N ARG A 165 -10.70 16.54 6.37
CA ARG A 165 -9.74 15.69 5.70
C ARG A 165 -10.07 15.61 4.22
N GLU A 166 -9.09 15.92 3.38
CA GLU A 166 -9.23 15.90 1.92
C GLU A 166 -8.20 14.96 1.31
N LEU A 167 -8.62 14.23 0.29
CA LEU A 167 -7.77 13.40 -0.54
C LEU A 167 -8.07 13.69 -2.01
N LEU A 168 -7.02 13.92 -2.78
CA LEU A 168 -7.11 14.10 -4.23
C LEU A 168 -6.32 13.00 -4.93
N VAL A 169 -6.98 12.31 -5.86
CA VAL A 169 -6.33 11.39 -6.79
C VAL A 169 -6.32 12.05 -8.15
N CYS A 170 -5.15 12.28 -8.72
CA CYS A 170 -5.03 12.89 -10.04
C CYS A 170 -4.11 12.08 -10.96
N THR A 171 -4.34 12.23 -12.25
CA THR A 171 -3.48 11.66 -13.31
C THR A 171 -3.03 12.76 -14.25
N GLY A 172 -1.85 12.59 -14.85
CA GLY A 172 -1.28 13.57 -15.76
C GLY A 172 -0.07 13.04 -16.53
N LEU A 173 0.52 13.90 -17.32
CA LEU A 173 1.81 13.66 -17.96
C LEU A 173 2.91 14.40 -17.20
N ALA A 174 3.98 13.70 -16.88
CA ALA A 174 5.20 14.30 -16.40
C ALA A 174 5.96 15.02 -17.56
N ALA A 175 6.93 15.86 -17.21
CA ALA A 175 7.67 16.66 -18.19
C ALA A 175 8.49 15.80 -19.19
N ASP A 176 8.83 14.57 -18.81
CA ASP A 176 9.54 13.58 -19.62
C ASP A 176 8.59 12.74 -20.51
N GLY A 177 7.28 12.97 -20.42
CA GLY A 177 6.26 12.25 -21.17
C GLY A 177 5.73 10.99 -20.49
N ASP A 178 6.24 10.62 -19.32
CA ASP A 178 5.73 9.52 -18.52
C ASP A 178 4.33 9.82 -17.96
N VAL A 179 3.53 8.79 -17.75
CA VAL A 179 2.23 8.92 -17.10
C VAL A 179 2.41 8.98 -15.59
N GLU A 180 1.84 9.99 -14.95
CA GLU A 180 1.90 10.20 -13.51
C GLU A 180 0.53 9.97 -12.86
N ILE A 181 0.50 9.21 -11.77
CA ILE A 181 -0.63 9.08 -10.86
C ILE A 181 -0.20 9.68 -9.54
N SER A 182 -0.91 10.70 -9.06
CA SER A 182 -0.60 11.36 -7.80
C SER A 182 -1.75 11.24 -6.82
N VAL A 183 -1.41 10.96 -5.55
CA VAL A 183 -2.33 10.96 -4.42
C VAL A 183 -1.87 12.03 -3.44
N LEU A 184 -2.75 13.01 -3.22
CA LEU A 184 -2.47 14.16 -2.35
C LEU A 184 -3.42 14.12 -1.15
N ASP A 185 -2.86 14.32 0.04
CA ASP A 185 -3.62 14.55 1.27
C ASP A 185 -3.33 15.94 1.85
N ASN A 186 -4.14 16.36 2.79
CA ASN A 186 -3.98 17.59 3.56
C ASN A 186 -3.60 17.34 5.02
N GLY A 187 -2.90 16.24 5.28
CA GLY A 187 -2.37 15.90 6.61
C GLY A 187 -1.14 16.75 7.00
N PRO A 188 -0.40 16.34 8.04
CA PRO A 188 0.78 17.08 8.51
C PRO A 188 2.01 16.95 7.61
N GLY A 189 1.95 16.11 6.55
CA GLY A 189 3.12 15.78 5.75
C GLY A 189 4.12 14.88 6.49
N LEU A 190 5.38 14.90 6.02
CA LEU A 190 6.46 14.08 6.59
C LEU A 190 7.61 14.95 7.08
N SER A 191 8.22 14.55 8.20
CA SER A 191 9.42 15.21 8.72
C SER A 191 10.65 14.90 7.85
N PRO A 192 11.70 15.74 7.85
CA PRO A 192 12.94 15.45 7.12
C PRO A 192 13.55 14.08 7.47
N GLN A 193 13.51 13.70 8.75
CA GLN A 193 14.02 12.40 9.21
C GLN A 193 13.19 11.23 8.67
N ALA A 194 11.87 11.41 8.50
CA ALA A 194 11.00 10.40 7.92
C ALA A 194 11.26 10.24 6.41
N LEU A 195 11.63 11.32 5.72
CA LEU A 195 11.92 11.28 4.28
C LEU A 195 13.14 10.44 3.93
N GLU A 196 14.19 10.47 4.77
CA GLU A 196 15.42 9.69 4.54
C GLU A 196 15.15 8.17 4.54
N ARG A 197 14.11 7.74 5.27
CA ARG A 197 13.77 6.33 5.50
C ARG A 197 12.41 5.94 4.91
N LEU A 198 11.82 6.80 4.09
CA LEU A 198 10.44 6.67 3.62
C LEU A 198 10.11 5.33 2.94
N PHE A 199 11.08 4.78 2.22
CA PHE A 199 10.93 3.51 1.50
C PHE A 199 11.67 2.35 2.18
N ASP A 200 12.23 2.57 3.39
CA ASP A 200 12.83 1.50 4.16
C ASP A 200 11.74 0.54 4.64
N PRO A 201 11.94 -0.77 4.48
CA PRO A 201 11.03 -1.76 5.05
C PRO A 201 10.90 -1.57 6.56
N PHE A 202 9.68 -1.75 7.08
CA PHE A 202 9.34 -1.60 8.51
C PHE A 202 9.46 -0.19 9.10
N PHE A 203 9.83 0.79 8.31
CA PHE A 203 9.78 2.17 8.77
C PHE A 203 8.34 2.70 8.71
N SER A 204 7.81 3.14 9.84
CA SER A 204 6.49 3.74 9.96
C SER A 204 6.51 4.87 10.98
N THR A 205 5.84 5.97 10.67
CA THR A 205 5.56 7.05 11.62
C THR A 205 4.24 6.82 12.38
N LYS A 206 3.47 5.79 12.01
CA LYS A 206 2.19 5.41 12.63
C LYS A 206 2.43 4.34 13.68
N ALA A 207 1.81 4.47 14.86
CA ALA A 207 1.95 3.50 15.95
C ALA A 207 1.52 2.07 15.55
N GLU A 208 0.56 1.95 14.64
CA GLU A 208 0.03 0.67 14.16
C GLU A 208 0.42 0.37 12.70
N GLY A 209 1.30 1.16 12.12
CA GLY A 209 1.74 0.99 10.73
C GLY A 209 2.80 -0.09 10.60
N THR A 210 2.63 -1.03 9.67
CA THR A 210 3.60 -2.11 9.39
C THR A 210 4.89 -1.61 8.75
N GLY A 211 4.90 -0.40 8.19
CA GLY A 211 6.05 0.13 7.45
C GLY A 211 6.38 -0.61 6.13
N LEU A 212 5.57 -1.59 5.73
CA LEU A 212 5.80 -2.37 4.51
C LEU A 212 5.13 -1.78 3.27
N GLY A 213 4.07 -1.00 3.44
CA GLY A 213 3.23 -0.55 2.32
C GLY A 213 4.00 0.23 1.27
N LEU A 214 4.75 1.26 1.67
CA LEU A 214 5.52 2.09 0.74
C LEU A 214 6.72 1.35 0.13
N ALA A 215 7.41 0.51 0.90
CA ALA A 215 8.50 -0.33 0.41
C ALA A 215 8.03 -1.30 -0.69
N ILE A 216 6.87 -1.95 -0.47
CA ILE A 216 6.22 -2.82 -1.46
C ILE A 216 5.80 -2.02 -2.70
N SER A 217 5.13 -0.87 -2.50
CA SER A 217 4.70 -0.01 -3.60
C SER A 217 5.88 0.44 -4.46
N ASN A 218 6.99 0.84 -3.85
CA ASN A 218 8.21 1.22 -4.56
C ASN A 218 8.79 0.04 -5.36
N THR A 219 8.83 -1.16 -4.78
CA THR A 219 9.29 -2.38 -5.46
C THR A 219 8.40 -2.71 -6.67
N LEU A 220 7.08 -2.65 -6.53
CA LEU A 220 6.14 -2.90 -7.60
C LEU A 220 6.28 -1.88 -8.74
N VAL A 221 6.32 -0.59 -8.40
CA VAL A 221 6.46 0.48 -9.40
C VAL A 221 7.77 0.34 -10.16
N ARG A 222 8.89 0.11 -9.48
CA ARG A 222 10.20 -0.16 -10.12
C ARG A 222 10.18 -1.39 -11.01
N ALA A 223 9.47 -2.45 -10.60
CA ALA A 223 9.30 -3.64 -11.44
C ALA A 223 8.55 -3.34 -12.75
N HIS A 224 7.81 -2.25 -12.86
CA HIS A 224 7.16 -1.76 -14.07
C HIS A 224 7.98 -0.70 -14.81
N GLY A 225 9.25 -0.50 -14.44
CA GLY A 225 10.13 0.50 -15.03
C GLY A 225 9.85 1.94 -14.59
N GLY A 226 8.94 2.11 -13.62
CA GLY A 226 8.51 3.40 -13.10
C GLY A 226 9.27 3.85 -11.85
N SER A 227 8.80 4.93 -11.26
CA SER A 227 9.32 5.48 -10.00
C SER A 227 8.21 5.94 -9.07
N LEU A 228 8.42 5.77 -7.77
CA LEU A 228 7.56 6.30 -6.71
C LEU A 228 8.32 7.42 -6.00
N SER A 229 7.69 8.58 -5.87
CA SER A 229 8.28 9.76 -5.26
C SER A 229 7.32 10.42 -4.28
N TYR A 230 7.88 11.26 -3.41
CA TYR A 230 7.17 12.10 -2.47
C TYR A 230 7.52 13.56 -2.71
N ARG A 231 6.54 14.44 -2.52
CA ARG A 231 6.73 15.90 -2.38
C ARG A 231 5.76 16.45 -1.33
N PRO A 232 6.11 17.54 -0.63
CA PRO A 232 5.13 18.22 0.24
C PRO A 232 3.93 18.70 -0.59
N ASN A 233 2.75 18.61 -0.02
CA ASN A 233 1.54 19.25 -0.53
C ASN A 233 1.32 20.54 0.28
N LEU A 234 1.57 21.69 -0.33
CA LEU A 234 1.49 22.99 0.36
C LEU A 234 0.05 23.50 0.41
N PRO A 235 -0.37 24.19 1.51
CA PRO A 235 0.42 24.53 2.69
C PRO A 235 0.63 23.38 3.68
N HIS A 236 -0.15 22.30 3.61
CA HIS A 236 -0.10 21.13 4.48
C HIS A 236 -0.37 19.87 3.68
N GLY A 237 0.32 18.76 4.00
CA GLY A 237 0.04 17.46 3.46
C GLY A 237 1.21 16.78 2.78
N ALA A 238 0.90 15.61 2.21
CA ALA A 238 1.79 14.80 1.42
C ALA A 238 1.24 14.62 0.00
N CYS A 239 2.14 14.56 -0.97
CA CYS A 239 1.84 14.13 -2.33
C CYS A 239 2.76 12.97 -2.67
N PHE A 240 2.18 11.81 -2.93
CA PHE A 240 2.88 10.65 -3.47
C PHE A 240 2.56 10.51 -4.95
N SER A 241 3.60 10.40 -5.77
CA SER A 241 3.46 10.28 -7.22
C SER A 241 4.10 8.99 -7.73
N VAL A 242 3.33 8.23 -8.49
CA VAL A 242 3.78 7.06 -9.26
C VAL A 242 3.95 7.49 -10.70
N ARG A 243 5.15 7.34 -11.26
CA ARG A 243 5.42 7.56 -12.68
C ARG A 243 5.62 6.22 -13.37
N LEU A 244 5.02 6.09 -14.54
CA LEU A 244 5.05 4.88 -15.36
C LEU A 244 5.45 5.27 -16.78
N PRO A 245 6.42 4.55 -17.42
CA PRO A 245 6.82 4.82 -18.78
C PRO A 245 5.63 4.74 -19.72
N ALA A 246 5.46 5.79 -20.53
CA ALA A 246 4.48 5.79 -21.60
C ALA A 246 4.91 4.80 -22.69
N GLU A 247 3.95 4.05 -23.21
CA GLU A 247 4.17 3.21 -24.38
C GLU A 247 3.99 4.06 -25.64
N THR A 248 5.10 4.26 -26.37
CA THR A 248 5.12 4.99 -27.64
C THR A 248 4.60 4.16 -28.81
#